data_87a3781e5e3cd8fa5b75e60a3eb0a01b
#
_entry.id   87a3781e5e3cd8fa5b75e60a3eb0a01b
#
_cell.length_a   1.000
_cell.length_b   1.000
_cell.length_c   1.000
_cell.angle_alpha   90.00
_cell.angle_beta   90.00
_cell.angle_gamma   90.00
#
_symmetry.space_group_name_H-M   'P 1'
#
loop_
_entity.id
_entity.type
_entity.pdbx_description
1 polymer ?
#
loop_
_entity_poly.entity_id
_entity_poly.type
_entity_poly.pdbx_seq_one_letter_code
_entity_poly.pdbx_strand_id
1 'polypeptide(L)'
;MRSGVIAQKVGMTRVFTEAGEHIPVTVLKLGNCQVLGHLTAEKNGYVALQLGSGSRKTVYMPKAERGQFAVAKVEPKRKVTEFRVSPDALIPVGAEIQADHFVVGQFVDVTGTSIGKGFAGGMKRWNFGGLRATHGVSVSHRSIGSTGGRQDPGKTWKNKKMAGHMGVDRITTLNLRVVQTDVERGLILVEGAVPGAKGGWISVRDAVKKPLPKEAPKPGKFKVAGGEQAEAAPAEQGA
;
A
#
# COMPACT_ATOMS: atom_id res chain seq x y z
N MET A 1 4.75 2.17 16.70
CA MET A 1 4.44 1.90 15.27
C MET A 1 5.34 2.77 14.43
N ARG A 2 6.19 2.19 13.55
CA ARG A 2 7.11 2.95 12.69
C ARG A 2 6.46 3.29 11.34
N SER A 3 7.13 4.11 10.54
CA SER A 3 6.63 4.53 9.22
C SER A 3 6.53 3.35 8.25
N GLY A 4 5.58 3.43 7.32
CA GLY A 4 5.61 2.66 6.08
C GLY A 4 6.35 3.39 4.97
N VAL A 5 6.31 2.85 3.76
CA VAL A 5 6.89 3.45 2.55
C VAL A 5 5.91 3.47 1.39
N ILE A 6 6.14 4.38 0.44
CA ILE A 6 5.42 4.43 -0.84
C ILE A 6 6.32 3.79 -1.89
N ALA A 7 5.82 2.76 -2.56
CA ALA A 7 6.54 2.06 -3.62
C ALA A 7 5.70 1.97 -4.89
N GLN A 8 6.35 1.64 -5.99
CA GLN A 8 5.71 1.38 -7.27
C GLN A 8 5.82 -0.11 -7.63
N LYS A 9 4.71 -0.74 -7.99
CA LYS A 9 4.70 -2.12 -8.45
C LYS A 9 5.36 -2.22 -9.82
N VAL A 10 6.49 -2.91 -9.91
CA VAL A 10 7.20 -3.14 -11.18
C VAL A 10 6.57 -4.33 -11.92
N GLY A 11 6.37 -5.45 -11.20
CA GLY A 11 5.83 -6.67 -11.78
C GLY A 11 5.98 -7.84 -10.84
N MET A 12 5.78 -9.04 -11.36
CA MET A 12 6.00 -10.29 -10.63
C MET A 12 7.07 -11.12 -11.33
N THR A 13 7.83 -11.82 -10.54
CA THR A 13 8.83 -12.79 -10.96
C THR A 13 8.86 -13.95 -9.95
N ARG A 14 9.85 -14.82 -10.07
CA ARG A 14 10.10 -15.91 -9.14
C ARG A 14 11.55 -15.89 -8.69
N VAL A 15 11.78 -16.27 -7.47
CA VAL A 15 13.11 -16.49 -6.88
C VAL A 15 13.22 -17.96 -6.50
N PHE A 16 14.39 -18.54 -6.75
CA PHE A 16 14.69 -19.89 -6.31
C PHE A 16 15.42 -19.83 -4.96
N THR A 17 15.01 -20.67 -4.04
CA THR A 17 15.76 -20.88 -2.80
C THR A 17 16.91 -21.85 -3.05
N GLU A 18 17.87 -21.91 -2.14
CA GLU A 18 18.95 -22.91 -2.16
C GLU A 18 18.41 -24.35 -2.12
N ALA A 19 17.25 -24.56 -1.51
CA ALA A 19 16.53 -25.83 -1.48
C ALA A 19 15.81 -26.18 -2.80
N GLY A 20 15.89 -25.31 -3.83
CA GLY A 20 15.24 -25.51 -5.13
C GLY A 20 13.75 -25.13 -5.18
N GLU A 21 13.20 -24.55 -4.12
CA GLU A 21 11.80 -24.12 -4.10
C GLU A 21 11.58 -22.84 -4.92
N HIS A 22 10.47 -22.79 -5.64
CA HIS A 22 10.02 -21.61 -6.36
C HIS A 22 9.19 -20.69 -5.47
N ILE A 23 9.68 -19.50 -5.18
CA ILE A 23 8.92 -18.47 -4.46
C ILE A 23 8.42 -17.42 -5.47
N PRO A 24 7.10 -17.28 -5.68
CA PRO A 24 6.56 -16.21 -6.49
C PRO A 24 6.71 -14.88 -5.74
N VAL A 25 7.33 -13.89 -6.36
CA VAL A 25 7.57 -12.59 -5.74
C VAL A 25 7.05 -11.44 -6.58
N THR A 26 6.54 -10.41 -5.91
CA THR A 26 6.26 -9.12 -6.52
C THR A 26 7.40 -8.17 -6.23
N VAL A 27 7.93 -7.53 -7.29
CA VAL A 27 9.00 -6.54 -7.21
C VAL A 27 8.39 -5.16 -7.03
N LEU A 28 8.78 -4.49 -5.96
CA LEU A 28 8.36 -3.14 -5.57
C LEU A 28 9.57 -2.22 -5.64
N LYS A 29 9.44 -1.09 -6.33
CA LYS A 29 10.49 -0.07 -6.45
C LYS A 29 10.17 1.12 -5.58
N LEU A 30 11.07 1.50 -4.69
CA LEU A 30 11.03 2.78 -4.00
C LEU A 30 11.55 3.86 -4.95
N GLY A 31 10.77 4.92 -5.12
CA GLY A 31 11.17 6.06 -5.96
C GLY A 31 11.41 7.27 -5.09
N ASN A 32 12.59 7.38 -4.47
CA ASN A 32 13.00 8.49 -3.62
C ASN A 32 11.90 8.86 -2.61
N CYS A 33 11.61 7.94 -1.69
CA CYS A 33 10.57 8.11 -0.66
C CYS A 33 11.09 9.05 0.43
N GLN A 34 10.70 10.32 0.39
CA GLN A 34 11.18 11.36 1.30
C GLN A 34 10.09 11.84 2.26
N VAL A 35 10.51 12.26 3.45
CA VAL A 35 9.64 12.88 4.46
C VAL A 35 9.39 14.33 4.07
N LEU A 36 8.12 14.70 3.91
CA LEU A 36 7.69 16.05 3.54
C LEU A 36 7.30 16.89 4.74
N GLY A 37 6.85 16.25 5.82
CA GLY A 37 6.42 16.95 7.02
C GLY A 37 5.94 16.01 8.11
N HIS A 38 5.79 16.59 9.29
CA HIS A 38 5.24 15.95 10.47
C HIS A 38 3.85 16.49 10.76
N LEU A 39 2.93 15.59 11.06
CA LEU A 39 1.64 15.94 11.64
C LEU A 39 1.72 15.71 13.14
N THR A 40 1.35 16.72 13.92
CA THR A 40 1.41 16.69 15.37
C THR A 40 0.01 16.60 15.97
N ALA A 41 -0.09 16.05 17.18
CA ALA A 41 -1.36 15.92 17.87
C ALA A 41 -2.01 17.28 18.14
N GLU A 42 -1.23 18.32 18.41
CA GLU A 42 -1.72 19.68 18.70
C GLU A 42 -2.43 20.32 17.50
N LYS A 43 -1.85 20.19 16.29
CA LYS A 43 -2.37 20.82 15.07
C LYS A 43 -3.38 19.96 14.32
N ASN A 44 -3.14 18.64 14.29
CA ASN A 44 -3.87 17.71 13.42
C ASN A 44 -4.70 16.68 14.19
N GLY A 45 -4.57 16.62 15.52
CA GLY A 45 -5.25 15.64 16.36
C GLY A 45 -4.64 14.23 16.36
N TYR A 46 -3.56 14.00 15.62
CA TYR A 46 -2.84 12.72 15.57
C TYR A 46 -1.38 12.93 15.14
N VAL A 47 -0.54 11.92 15.40
CA VAL A 47 0.88 11.93 15.00
C VAL A 47 1.04 11.09 13.73
N ALA A 48 1.62 11.69 12.67
CA ALA A 48 1.92 11.00 11.44
C ALA A 48 3.11 11.64 10.71
N LEU A 49 3.70 10.85 9.79
CA LEU A 49 4.67 11.31 8.81
C LEU A 49 3.99 11.45 7.46
N GLN A 50 4.18 12.58 6.80
CA GLN A 50 3.79 12.77 5.41
C GLN A 50 4.97 12.42 4.51
N LEU A 51 4.80 11.37 3.71
CA LEU A 51 5.81 10.87 2.78
C LEU A 51 5.45 11.20 1.34
N GLY A 52 6.46 11.53 0.55
CA GLY A 52 6.34 11.74 -0.89
C GLY A 52 7.24 10.81 -1.69
N SER A 53 6.77 10.31 -2.84
CA SER A 53 7.54 9.43 -3.72
C SER A 53 7.34 9.76 -5.19
N GLY A 54 8.36 9.47 -6.01
CA GLY A 54 8.42 9.78 -7.43
C GLY A 54 8.60 11.28 -7.70
N SER A 55 9.10 11.66 -8.86
CA SER A 55 9.28 13.06 -9.26
C SER A 55 8.12 13.57 -10.12
N ARG A 56 7.80 14.85 -10.03
CA ARG A 56 6.81 15.55 -10.84
C ARG A 56 7.35 16.89 -11.27
N LYS A 57 7.14 17.25 -12.54
CA LYS A 57 7.56 18.56 -13.07
C LYS A 57 6.72 19.68 -12.42
N THR A 58 7.40 20.72 -11.92
CA THR A 58 6.80 21.88 -11.24
C THR A 58 5.77 22.61 -12.08
N VAL A 59 5.97 22.63 -13.41
CA VAL A 59 5.05 23.32 -14.36
C VAL A 59 3.62 22.77 -14.29
N TYR A 60 3.46 21.48 -13.97
CA TYR A 60 2.14 20.84 -13.89
C TYR A 60 1.57 20.80 -12.45
N MET A 61 2.08 21.65 -11.55
CA MET A 61 1.63 21.67 -10.17
C MET A 61 0.93 22.99 -9.82
N PRO A 62 -0.20 22.93 -9.09
CA PRO A 62 -0.83 24.10 -8.48
C PRO A 62 0.12 24.82 -7.52
N LYS A 63 -0.05 26.14 -7.39
CA LYS A 63 0.77 26.98 -6.48
C LYS A 63 0.75 26.47 -5.03
N ALA A 64 -0.41 26.03 -4.55
CA ALA A 64 -0.58 25.50 -3.21
C ALA A 64 0.29 24.24 -2.95
N GLU A 65 0.29 23.28 -3.87
CA GLU A 65 1.14 22.08 -3.76
C GLU A 65 2.63 22.43 -3.81
N ARG A 66 3.03 23.38 -4.68
CA ARG A 66 4.43 23.86 -4.75
C ARG A 66 4.90 24.45 -3.43
N GLY A 67 4.02 25.19 -2.73
CA GLY A 67 4.32 25.76 -1.42
C GLY A 67 4.67 24.71 -0.38
N GLN A 68 3.95 23.58 -0.36
CA GLN A 68 4.22 22.48 0.56
C GLN A 68 5.64 21.89 0.37
N PHE A 69 6.04 21.64 -0.87
CA PHE A 69 7.38 21.10 -1.16
C PHE A 69 8.48 22.13 -0.90
N ALA A 70 8.21 23.41 -1.12
CA ALA A 70 9.15 24.50 -0.83
C ALA A 70 9.43 24.63 0.67
N VAL A 71 8.41 24.49 1.53
CA VAL A 71 8.58 24.49 2.99
C VAL A 71 9.40 23.28 3.44
N ALA A 72 9.17 22.11 2.86
CA ALA A 72 9.92 20.89 3.15
C ALA A 72 11.34 20.88 2.55
N LYS A 73 11.68 21.85 1.68
CA LYS A 73 12.93 21.89 0.89
C LYS A 73 13.20 20.60 0.11
N VAL A 74 12.14 20.00 -0.42
CA VAL A 74 12.17 18.74 -1.17
C VAL A 74 11.65 18.96 -2.58
N GLU A 75 12.19 18.22 -3.54
CA GLU A 75 11.68 18.22 -4.91
C GLU A 75 10.21 17.78 -4.98
N PRO A 76 9.42 18.33 -5.92
CA PRO A 76 8.03 17.96 -6.10
C PRO A 76 7.81 16.47 -6.31
N LYS A 77 6.98 15.87 -5.49
CA LYS A 77 6.66 14.43 -5.52
C LYS A 77 5.37 14.15 -6.27
N ARG A 78 5.29 12.98 -6.90
CA ARG A 78 4.13 12.54 -7.66
C ARG A 78 3.03 11.97 -6.79
N LYS A 79 3.39 11.22 -5.76
CA LYS A 79 2.48 10.59 -4.80
C LYS A 79 2.84 11.02 -3.39
N VAL A 80 1.85 11.50 -2.67
CA VAL A 80 1.96 11.85 -1.25
C VAL A 80 0.98 11.00 -0.45
N THR A 81 1.41 10.49 0.68
CA THR A 81 0.59 9.67 1.58
C THR A 81 1.07 9.84 3.02
N GLU A 82 0.14 9.79 3.95
CA GLU A 82 0.41 9.87 5.38
C GLU A 82 0.49 8.48 6.01
N PHE A 83 1.43 8.35 6.94
CA PHE A 83 1.58 7.16 7.76
C PHE A 83 1.54 7.56 9.22
N ARG A 84 0.55 7.04 9.95
CA ARG A 84 0.49 7.21 11.41
C ARG A 84 1.66 6.47 12.04
N VAL A 85 2.36 7.16 12.95
CA VAL A 85 3.54 6.65 13.65
C VAL A 85 3.44 6.94 15.13
N SER A 86 4.21 6.21 15.93
CA SER A 86 4.39 6.58 17.34
C SER A 86 5.26 7.84 17.45
N PRO A 87 5.10 8.67 18.47
CA PRO A 87 5.89 9.90 18.64
C PRO A 87 7.41 9.67 18.63
N ASP A 88 7.85 8.51 19.13
CA ASP A 88 9.24 8.02 19.18
C ASP A 88 9.79 7.57 17.81
N ALA A 89 8.92 7.45 16.79
CA ALA A 89 9.28 6.97 15.46
C ALA A 89 9.23 8.06 14.38
N LEU A 90 9.39 9.32 14.76
CA LEU A 90 9.47 10.44 13.84
C LEU A 90 10.84 10.47 13.14
N ILE A 91 10.81 10.61 11.81
CA ILE A 91 11.99 10.72 10.94
C ILE A 91 12.12 12.18 10.49
N PRO A 92 13.32 12.77 10.45
CA PRO A 92 13.52 14.17 10.07
C PRO A 92 12.91 14.52 8.69
N VAL A 93 12.42 15.75 8.54
CA VAL A 93 11.91 16.25 7.24
C VAL A 93 13.06 16.31 6.24
N GLY A 94 12.78 15.90 5.00
CA GLY A 94 13.77 15.80 3.91
C GLY A 94 14.55 14.48 3.88
N ALA A 95 14.51 13.66 4.92
CA ALA A 95 15.16 12.36 4.95
C ALA A 95 14.53 11.40 3.93
N GLU A 96 15.35 10.57 3.29
CA GLU A 96 14.95 9.55 2.33
C GLU A 96 14.97 8.17 2.97
N ILE A 97 13.84 7.47 2.90
CA ILE A 97 13.71 6.11 3.44
C ILE A 97 14.25 5.12 2.41
N GLN A 98 15.12 4.21 2.85
CA GLN A 98 15.80 3.22 2.01
C GLN A 98 15.06 1.87 2.00
N ALA A 99 15.44 0.97 1.07
CA ALA A 99 14.80 -0.35 0.93
C ALA A 99 15.06 -1.27 2.13
N ASP A 100 16.18 -1.12 2.81
CA ASP A 100 16.58 -1.86 4.01
C ASP A 100 15.85 -1.40 5.30
N HIS A 101 14.89 -0.47 5.16
CA HIS A 101 13.89 -0.21 6.18
C HIS A 101 13.11 -1.47 6.57
N PHE A 102 12.89 -2.38 5.63
CA PHE A 102 12.29 -3.70 5.88
C PHE A 102 13.36 -4.79 5.85
N VAL A 103 13.36 -5.62 6.89
CA VAL A 103 14.31 -6.72 7.04
C VAL A 103 13.80 -7.95 6.27
N VAL A 104 14.73 -8.75 5.73
CA VAL A 104 14.40 -10.02 5.07
C VAL A 104 13.72 -10.96 6.08
N GLY A 105 12.65 -11.64 5.64
CA GLY A 105 11.82 -12.49 6.50
C GLY A 105 10.72 -11.75 7.27
N GLN A 106 10.73 -10.40 7.31
CA GLN A 106 9.69 -9.60 7.94
C GLN A 106 8.36 -9.75 7.21
N PHE A 107 7.25 -9.68 7.97
CA PHE A 107 5.91 -9.58 7.42
C PHE A 107 5.47 -8.13 7.25
N VAL A 108 4.86 -7.84 6.10
CA VAL A 108 4.37 -6.52 5.72
C VAL A 108 2.93 -6.58 5.21
N ASP A 109 2.19 -5.48 5.41
CA ASP A 109 0.88 -5.27 4.82
C ASP A 109 1.02 -4.32 3.63
N VAL A 110 0.53 -4.74 2.47
CA VAL A 110 0.63 -3.97 1.23
C VAL A 110 -0.74 -3.51 0.78
N THR A 111 -0.91 -2.21 0.67
CA THR A 111 -2.16 -1.57 0.25
C THR A 111 -2.01 -0.95 -1.13
N GLY A 112 -2.91 -1.25 -2.03
CA GLY A 112 -2.96 -0.69 -3.37
C GLY A 112 -4.37 -0.53 -3.89
N THR A 113 -4.50 0.10 -5.06
CA THR A 113 -5.77 0.21 -5.77
C THR A 113 -5.88 -0.94 -6.76
N SER A 114 -6.92 -1.75 -6.65
CA SER A 114 -7.17 -2.90 -7.52
C SER A 114 -7.39 -2.48 -8.98
N ILE A 115 -7.14 -3.40 -9.90
CA ILE A 115 -7.39 -3.16 -11.33
C ILE A 115 -8.89 -2.99 -11.55
N GLY A 116 -9.29 -1.91 -12.25
CA GLY A 116 -10.67 -1.66 -12.61
C GLY A 116 -11.18 -2.68 -13.62
N LYS A 117 -12.41 -3.16 -13.43
CA LYS A 117 -13.11 -4.10 -14.32
C LYS A 117 -14.41 -3.51 -14.87
N GLY A 118 -14.63 -2.20 -14.67
CA GLY A 118 -15.81 -1.48 -15.10
C GLY A 118 -17.09 -1.95 -14.43
N PHE A 119 -18.22 -1.80 -15.09
CA PHE A 119 -19.50 -2.34 -14.63
C PHE A 119 -19.51 -3.85 -14.78
N ALA A 120 -19.78 -4.58 -13.71
CA ALA A 120 -19.79 -6.03 -13.69
C ALA A 120 -21.15 -6.54 -13.19
N GLY A 121 -21.67 -7.55 -13.88
CA GLY A 121 -22.88 -8.25 -13.49
C GLY A 121 -22.69 -9.07 -12.21
N GLY A 122 -23.81 -9.55 -11.63
CA GLY A 122 -23.81 -10.31 -10.38
C GLY A 122 -22.91 -11.56 -10.43
N MET A 123 -22.88 -12.25 -11.55
CA MET A 123 -22.01 -13.43 -11.72
C MET A 123 -20.52 -13.08 -11.59
N LYS A 124 -20.05 -12.03 -12.28
CA LYS A 124 -18.63 -11.62 -12.25
C LYS A 124 -18.26 -10.97 -10.91
N ARG A 125 -19.14 -10.12 -10.36
CA ARG A 125 -18.84 -9.33 -9.16
C ARG A 125 -18.96 -10.13 -7.87
N TRP A 126 -19.94 -11.05 -7.79
CA TRP A 126 -20.33 -11.72 -6.57
C TRP A 126 -20.37 -13.25 -6.68
N ASN A 127 -19.96 -13.81 -7.82
CA ASN A 127 -19.99 -15.25 -8.11
C ASN A 127 -21.39 -15.88 -8.01
N PHE A 128 -22.44 -15.17 -8.46
CA PHE A 128 -23.76 -15.75 -8.58
C PHE A 128 -23.78 -16.81 -9.68
N GLY A 129 -24.53 -17.91 -9.45
CA GLY A 129 -24.64 -19.02 -10.39
C GLY A 129 -25.42 -18.68 -11.67
N GLY A 130 -26.26 -17.66 -11.63
CA GLY A 130 -27.20 -17.37 -12.71
C GLY A 130 -28.40 -18.32 -12.74
N LEU A 131 -29.13 -18.33 -13.84
CA LEU A 131 -30.25 -19.23 -14.09
C LEU A 131 -29.86 -20.37 -15.04
N ARG A 132 -30.70 -21.38 -15.12
CA ARG A 132 -30.48 -22.56 -15.99
C ARG A 132 -30.32 -22.15 -17.46
N ALA A 133 -29.48 -22.86 -18.20
CA ALA A 133 -29.30 -22.65 -19.64
C ALA A 133 -30.44 -23.27 -20.47
N THR A 134 -31.18 -24.21 -19.88
CA THR A 134 -32.27 -24.98 -20.50
C THR A 134 -33.56 -24.86 -19.68
N HIS A 135 -34.56 -25.72 -19.92
CA HIS A 135 -35.86 -25.74 -19.24
C HIS A 135 -36.68 -24.45 -19.40
N GLY A 136 -36.70 -23.89 -20.62
CA GLY A 136 -37.55 -22.75 -20.98
C GLY A 136 -37.09 -21.39 -20.49
N VAL A 137 -35.89 -21.29 -19.88
CA VAL A 137 -35.30 -20.00 -19.51
C VAL A 137 -34.92 -19.25 -20.80
N SER A 138 -35.50 -18.03 -20.96
CA SER A 138 -35.19 -17.13 -22.07
C SER A 138 -34.47 -15.91 -21.57
N VAL A 139 -33.43 -15.45 -22.25
CA VAL A 139 -32.60 -14.23 -22.09
C VAL A 139 -32.04 -13.93 -20.66
N SER A 140 -32.56 -14.54 -19.62
CA SER A 140 -32.25 -14.25 -18.22
C SER A 140 -31.14 -15.12 -17.61
N HIS A 141 -30.36 -15.83 -18.43
CA HIS A 141 -29.36 -16.82 -17.97
C HIS A 141 -28.34 -16.25 -16.97
N ARG A 142 -28.00 -14.98 -17.10
CA ARG A 142 -26.97 -14.32 -16.26
C ARG A 142 -27.55 -13.37 -15.21
N SER A 143 -28.86 -13.42 -14.95
CA SER A 143 -29.51 -12.57 -13.95
C SER A 143 -29.17 -13.02 -12.53
N ILE A 144 -29.35 -12.09 -11.58
CA ILE A 144 -29.07 -12.33 -10.15
C ILE A 144 -30.23 -13.02 -9.42
N GLY A 145 -31.38 -13.22 -10.11
CA GLY A 145 -32.61 -13.71 -9.52
C GLY A 145 -33.37 -12.64 -8.75
N SER A 146 -34.14 -13.04 -7.74
CA SER A 146 -34.94 -12.12 -6.93
C SER A 146 -34.07 -11.15 -6.13
N THR A 147 -34.50 -9.90 -6.02
CA THR A 147 -33.83 -8.85 -5.23
C THR A 147 -34.47 -8.63 -3.86
N GLY A 148 -35.63 -9.18 -3.58
CA GLY A 148 -36.32 -8.99 -2.29
C GLY A 148 -37.55 -9.84 -2.14
N GLY A 149 -38.26 -9.64 -1.03
CA GLY A 149 -39.60 -10.19 -0.77
C GLY A 149 -40.68 -9.37 -1.46
N ARG A 150 -41.90 -9.50 -0.97
CA ARG A 150 -43.07 -8.77 -1.46
C ARG A 150 -43.31 -7.47 -0.67
N GLN A 151 -44.59 -7.22 -0.27
CA GLN A 151 -44.98 -6.08 0.56
C GLN A 151 -44.24 -6.04 1.90
N ASP A 152 -43.87 -7.18 2.46
CA ASP A 152 -42.99 -7.30 3.62
C ASP A 152 -41.61 -7.83 3.17
N PRO A 153 -40.52 -7.07 3.37
CA PRO A 153 -40.38 -5.77 4.05
C PRO A 153 -40.65 -4.56 3.16
N GLY A 154 -41.17 -4.71 1.93
CA GLY A 154 -41.45 -3.62 0.97
C GLY A 154 -40.24 -2.88 0.45
N LYS A 155 -39.03 -3.37 0.74
CA LYS A 155 -37.73 -2.77 0.36
C LYS A 155 -36.68 -3.84 0.13
N THR A 156 -35.67 -3.51 -0.65
CA THR A 156 -34.45 -4.30 -0.75
C THR A 156 -33.56 -4.06 0.48
N TRP A 157 -33.07 -5.13 1.08
CA TRP A 157 -32.18 -5.06 2.23
C TRP A 157 -30.88 -4.33 1.89
N LYS A 158 -30.35 -3.56 2.87
CA LYS A 158 -29.02 -2.96 2.74
C LYS A 158 -27.97 -4.04 2.46
N ASN A 159 -26.93 -3.70 1.70
CA ASN A 159 -25.84 -4.61 1.30
C ASN A 159 -26.28 -5.79 0.42
N LYS A 160 -27.48 -5.79 -0.17
CA LYS A 160 -27.87 -6.77 -1.20
C LYS A 160 -26.87 -6.73 -2.34
N LYS A 161 -26.27 -7.88 -2.65
CA LYS A 161 -25.28 -8.02 -3.73
C LYS A 161 -25.95 -7.81 -5.08
N MET A 162 -25.53 -6.79 -5.82
CA MET A 162 -26.07 -6.43 -7.14
C MET A 162 -24.94 -6.13 -8.11
N ALA A 163 -25.28 -6.05 -9.41
CA ALA A 163 -24.38 -5.54 -10.42
C ALA A 163 -23.90 -4.11 -10.09
N GLY A 164 -22.76 -3.73 -10.58
CA GLY A 164 -22.18 -2.40 -10.38
C GLY A 164 -20.69 -2.33 -10.66
N HIS A 165 -20.06 -1.23 -10.30
CA HIS A 165 -18.63 -1.03 -10.47
C HIS A 165 -17.83 -2.09 -9.71
N MET A 166 -16.82 -2.66 -10.38
CA MET A 166 -15.90 -3.63 -9.80
C MET A 166 -14.46 -3.19 -10.05
N GLY A 167 -13.65 -3.26 -9.01
CA GLY A 167 -12.27 -2.79 -9.05
C GLY A 167 -12.13 -1.29 -8.79
N VAL A 168 -10.89 -0.78 -8.88
CA VAL A 168 -10.48 0.56 -8.44
C VAL A 168 -10.72 0.77 -6.93
N ASP A 169 -10.88 -0.31 -6.21
CA ASP A 169 -11.05 -0.30 -4.75
C ASP A 169 -9.68 -0.33 -4.07
N ARG A 170 -9.59 0.33 -2.91
CA ARG A 170 -8.42 0.23 -2.05
C ARG A 170 -8.43 -1.11 -1.33
N ILE A 171 -7.47 -1.97 -1.65
CA ILE A 171 -7.34 -3.32 -1.10
C ILE A 171 -6.02 -3.45 -0.38
N THR A 172 -6.02 -4.11 0.77
CA THR A 172 -4.82 -4.44 1.54
C THR A 172 -4.63 -5.95 1.55
N THR A 173 -3.47 -6.40 1.10
CA THR A 173 -3.02 -7.79 1.28
C THR A 173 -2.16 -7.82 2.53
N LEU A 174 -2.60 -8.62 3.51
CA LEU A 174 -1.98 -8.72 4.82
C LEU A 174 -0.88 -9.80 4.84
N ASN A 175 0.11 -9.61 5.72
CA ASN A 175 1.11 -10.61 6.08
C ASN A 175 1.91 -11.18 4.89
N LEU A 176 2.32 -10.34 3.94
CA LEU A 176 3.26 -10.74 2.90
C LEU A 176 4.68 -10.76 3.48
N ARG A 177 5.45 -11.81 3.18
CA ARG A 177 6.84 -11.93 3.65
C ARG A 177 7.78 -11.17 2.71
N VAL A 178 8.72 -10.42 3.27
CA VAL A 178 9.82 -9.82 2.51
C VAL A 178 10.85 -10.91 2.24
N VAL A 179 11.09 -11.19 0.96
CA VAL A 179 12.02 -12.24 0.53
C VAL A 179 13.43 -11.70 0.37
N GLN A 180 13.55 -10.50 -0.22
CA GLN A 180 14.83 -9.86 -0.49
C GLN A 180 14.67 -8.34 -0.58
N THR A 181 15.73 -7.61 -0.21
CA THR A 181 15.83 -6.16 -0.38
C THR A 181 17.11 -5.84 -1.14
N ASP A 182 17.04 -4.88 -2.07
CA ASP A 182 18.18 -4.36 -2.82
C ASP A 182 18.22 -2.84 -2.61
N VAL A 183 19.22 -2.41 -1.85
CA VAL A 183 19.37 -1.01 -1.44
C VAL A 183 19.84 -0.15 -2.62
N GLU A 184 20.74 -0.66 -3.45
CA GLU A 184 21.32 0.10 -4.58
C GLU A 184 20.25 0.45 -5.61
N ARG A 185 19.38 -0.51 -5.94
CA ARG A 185 18.29 -0.32 -6.91
C ARG A 185 16.99 0.18 -6.27
N GLY A 186 16.93 0.23 -4.93
CA GLY A 186 15.74 0.58 -4.17
C GLY A 186 14.60 -0.42 -4.37
N LEU A 187 14.90 -1.73 -4.40
CA LEU A 187 13.92 -2.78 -4.64
C LEU A 187 13.57 -3.53 -3.34
N ILE A 188 12.30 -3.86 -3.21
CA ILE A 188 11.78 -4.74 -2.17
C ILE A 188 11.01 -5.87 -2.87
N LEU A 189 11.40 -7.11 -2.63
CA LEU A 189 10.75 -8.29 -3.16
C LEU A 189 9.86 -8.88 -2.05
N VAL A 190 8.56 -8.91 -2.30
CA VAL A 190 7.58 -9.50 -1.37
C VAL A 190 6.98 -10.76 -1.97
N GLU A 191 6.81 -11.77 -1.15
CA GLU A 191 6.22 -13.05 -1.53
C GLU A 191 4.73 -12.86 -1.89
N GLY A 192 4.33 -13.43 -3.03
CA GLY A 192 2.94 -13.47 -3.45
C GLY A 192 2.46 -12.25 -4.24
N ALA A 193 1.15 -12.13 -4.33
CA ALA A 193 0.49 -11.13 -5.15
C ALA A 193 0.24 -9.81 -4.39
N VAL A 194 0.46 -8.70 -5.08
CA VAL A 194 0.18 -7.35 -4.60
C VAL A 194 -0.94 -6.72 -5.44
N PRO A 195 -1.91 -6.01 -4.85
CA PRO A 195 -3.01 -5.41 -5.58
C PRO A 195 -2.54 -4.32 -6.55
N GLY A 196 -3.27 -4.16 -7.64
CA GLY A 196 -3.05 -3.13 -8.65
C GLY A 196 -2.29 -3.57 -9.88
N ALA A 197 -2.27 -2.71 -10.89
CA ALA A 197 -1.58 -2.90 -12.15
C ALA A 197 -0.06 -2.65 -12.01
N LYS A 198 0.72 -3.11 -13.00
CA LYS A 198 2.13 -2.69 -13.15
C LYS A 198 2.20 -1.16 -13.24
N GLY A 199 3.19 -0.55 -12.60
CA GLY A 199 3.33 0.90 -12.52
C GLY A 199 2.40 1.57 -11.49
N GLY A 200 1.51 0.83 -10.82
CA GLY A 200 0.64 1.35 -9.77
C GLY A 200 1.40 1.70 -8.49
N TRP A 201 0.92 2.75 -7.81
CA TRP A 201 1.44 3.15 -6.49
C TRP A 201 0.81 2.32 -5.40
N ILE A 202 1.65 1.88 -4.47
CA ILE A 202 1.27 1.07 -3.32
C ILE A 202 1.90 1.63 -2.06
N SER A 203 1.25 1.39 -0.92
CA SER A 203 1.78 1.67 0.41
C SER A 203 2.15 0.36 1.08
N VAL A 204 3.37 0.27 1.57
CA VAL A 204 3.89 -0.88 2.33
C VAL A 204 4.09 -0.45 3.76
N ARG A 205 3.60 -1.21 4.72
CA ARG A 205 3.79 -0.97 6.15
C ARG A 205 4.06 -2.28 6.87
N ASP A 206 4.54 -2.20 8.09
CA ASP A 206 4.68 -3.37 8.95
C ASP A 206 3.34 -4.07 9.13
N ALA A 207 3.36 -5.41 9.17
CA ALA A 207 2.16 -6.19 9.40
C ALA A 207 1.56 -5.89 10.76
N VAL A 208 0.26 -5.58 10.79
CA VAL A 208 -0.45 -5.27 12.05
C VAL A 208 -0.64 -6.53 12.90
N LYS A 209 -0.82 -7.69 12.26
CA LYS A 209 -1.15 -8.97 12.93
C LYS A 209 0.08 -9.84 13.23
N LYS A 210 1.28 -9.40 12.88
CA LYS A 210 2.53 -10.12 13.15
C LYS A 210 3.50 -9.24 13.92
N PRO A 211 4.25 -9.78 14.86
CA PRO A 211 5.24 -9.01 15.60
C PRO A 211 6.35 -8.52 14.67
N LEU A 212 6.85 -7.33 14.98
CA LEU A 212 8.00 -6.76 14.29
C LEU A 212 9.27 -7.52 14.72
N PRO A 213 10.15 -7.92 13.80
CA PRO A 213 11.45 -8.51 14.16
C PRO A 213 12.26 -7.55 15.03
N LYS A 214 13.02 -8.12 15.98
CA LYS A 214 13.89 -7.31 16.88
C LYS A 214 14.98 -6.52 16.14
N GLU A 215 15.41 -7.05 14.99
CA GLU A 215 16.43 -6.47 14.11
C GLU A 215 15.91 -5.29 13.26
N ALA A 216 14.59 -5.06 13.27
CA ALA A 216 13.99 -4.01 12.46
C ALA A 216 14.40 -2.62 13.00
N PRO A 217 14.97 -1.74 12.14
CA PRO A 217 15.47 -0.43 12.57
C PRO A 217 14.33 0.46 13.08
N LYS A 218 14.54 1.13 14.20
CA LYS A 218 13.63 2.15 14.75
C LYS A 218 14.41 3.47 14.89
N PRO A 219 13.87 4.58 14.42
CA PRO A 219 12.54 4.83 13.79
C PRO A 219 12.41 4.27 12.37
N GLY A 220 13.51 3.91 11.73
CA GLY A 220 13.59 3.38 10.39
C GLY A 220 14.99 3.57 9.81
N LYS A 221 15.31 2.94 8.67
CA LYS A 221 16.55 3.19 7.96
C LYS A 221 16.33 4.29 6.92
N PHE A 222 17.08 5.40 7.05
CA PHE A 222 16.93 6.57 6.21
C PHE A 222 18.27 7.27 6.00
N LYS A 223 18.36 8.01 4.89
CA LYS A 223 19.51 8.84 4.54
C LYS A 223 19.09 10.31 4.65
N VAL A 224 19.87 11.12 5.36
CA VAL A 224 19.66 12.57 5.44
C VAL A 224 20.37 13.23 4.27
N ALA A 225 19.74 14.24 3.68
CA ALA A 225 20.35 15.05 2.61
C ALA A 225 21.59 15.79 3.19
N GLY A 226 22.78 15.27 2.90
CA GLY A 226 24.05 15.79 3.46
C GLY A 226 25.09 14.71 3.74
N GLY A 227 24.75 13.42 3.56
CA GLY A 227 25.75 12.34 3.52
C GLY A 227 25.98 11.55 4.81
N GLU A 228 25.43 11.93 5.96
CA GLU A 228 25.51 11.12 7.17
C GLU A 228 24.37 10.12 7.26
N GLN A 229 24.75 8.83 7.30
CA GLN A 229 23.80 7.77 7.71
C GLN A 229 23.61 7.91 9.21
N ALA A 230 22.44 8.38 9.64
CA ALA A 230 22.10 8.38 11.05
C ALA A 230 21.82 6.93 11.49
N GLU A 231 22.82 6.31 12.08
CA GLU A 231 22.70 5.04 12.80
C GLU A 231 21.84 5.28 14.06
N ALA A 232 20.82 4.45 14.25
CA ALA A 232 19.93 4.56 15.39
C ALA A 232 20.75 4.43 16.69
N ALA A 233 20.69 5.43 17.56
CA ALA A 233 21.25 5.37 18.89
C ALA A 233 20.67 4.14 19.64
N PRO A 234 21.49 3.34 20.34
CA PRO A 234 21.00 2.23 21.14
C PRO A 234 20.12 2.77 22.26
N ALA A 235 18.95 2.17 22.44
CA ALA A 235 18.07 2.46 23.56
C ALA A 235 18.82 2.17 24.85
N GLU A 236 19.09 3.19 25.66
CA GLU A 236 19.56 3.03 27.03
C GLU A 236 18.53 2.18 27.79
N GLN A 237 18.98 1.00 28.21
CA GLN A 237 18.27 0.17 29.17
C GLN A 237 18.42 0.87 30.53
N GLY A 238 17.39 1.62 30.90
CA GLY A 238 17.26 2.10 32.25
C GLY A 238 17.02 0.96 33.23
N ALA A 239 17.83 0.95 34.26
CA ALA A 239 17.79 0.01 35.39
C ALA A 239 16.48 0.11 36.19
#